data_37e420315b1ef79a228ffd3d92899651
#
_entry.id   37e420315b1ef79a228ffd3d92899651
#
_cell.length_a   1.000
_cell.length_b   1.000
_cell.length_c   1.000
_cell.angle_alpha   90.00
_cell.angle_beta   90.00
_cell.angle_gamma   90.00
#
_symmetry.space_group_name_H-M   'P 1'
#
loop_
_entity.id
_entity.type
_entity.pdbx_description
1 polymer ?
#
loop_
_entity_poly.entity_id
_entity_poly.type
_entity_poly.pdbx_seq_one_letter_code
_entity_poly.pdbx_strand_id
1 'polypeptide(L)'
;MPKKLPIFYNALLLTGVNLVLRFVSTGFQVYLSGKIGAAGIGLLQLVLSVGGLALTAGMAGIRTSAMYLTAEELGKKRPENVRWVLSGCIKYSLVCSGAIAVLLCVFSSSIAGYWIGEIGVAGVVRLFAFFLPVNCLTGVMVGYFTAANRIGTLAAVEVAEQVCTMGLTISLLHFWAGDDAVRACAGVVMGSGLGACFTLLSLLYLKKKENTTPGSRIPVTKRLLNTAVPLALADDLKSGISTVENLMVPKRLALCGKIADPLAAFGMVCGMVFPVLMFPVAILFALAELLIPEFARCAAAGSHKRIRYLAKRSLRLAMLYGGLFCGLLFLLSDGLCIWLYDNREAGKYLRWFALLAPMLYCDIITDAMIKGLGQQTACVRYNIITSGLDVLFLFLLLPTYGMEGYFFSFLVTHLLNFILSVRRLLKLTGKLLSPAVPLLTGLAIGVAIFLSGMLTALVARGVAYILLLGSLLCLFQVISREDVRWIKGLIRKK
;
A
#
# COMPACT_ATOMS: atom_id res chain seq x y z
N MET A 1 -26.49 24.01 10.56
CA MET A 1 -25.16 23.81 9.95
C MET A 1 -24.32 23.03 10.94
N PRO A 2 -23.85 21.81 10.63
CA PRO A 2 -22.95 21.11 11.53
C PRO A 2 -21.64 21.93 11.65
N LYS A 3 -21.16 22.14 12.87
CA LYS A 3 -19.89 22.81 13.18
C LYS A 3 -18.79 22.15 12.32
N LYS A 4 -18.13 22.93 11.46
CA LYS A 4 -16.97 22.47 10.69
C LYS A 4 -15.92 22.05 11.70
N LEU A 5 -15.78 20.74 11.92
CA LEU A 5 -14.64 20.17 12.65
C LEU A 5 -13.36 20.69 11.99
N PRO A 6 -12.36 21.13 12.74
CA PRO A 6 -11.13 21.66 12.15
C PRO A 6 -10.51 20.60 11.22
N ILE A 7 -9.97 21.01 10.10
CA ILE A 7 -9.33 20.17 9.05
C ILE A 7 -8.35 19.16 9.69
N PHE A 8 -7.66 19.56 10.73
CA PHE A 8 -6.74 18.71 11.49
C PHE A 8 -7.45 17.52 12.19
N TYR A 9 -8.65 17.73 12.73
CA TYR A 9 -9.42 16.65 13.37
C TYR A 9 -9.90 15.63 12.33
N ASN A 10 -10.36 16.10 11.16
CA ASN A 10 -10.76 15.20 10.07
C ASN A 10 -9.58 14.38 9.54
N ALA A 11 -8.39 14.98 9.42
CA ALA A 11 -7.18 14.27 9.04
C ALA A 11 -6.78 13.22 10.08
N LEU A 12 -6.82 13.56 11.37
CA LEU A 12 -6.51 12.64 12.46
C LEU A 12 -7.51 11.47 12.54
N LEU A 13 -8.80 11.76 12.36
CA LEU A 13 -9.85 10.75 12.33
C LEU A 13 -9.64 9.79 11.16
N LEU A 14 -9.40 10.31 9.96
CA LEU A 14 -9.14 9.49 8.78
C LEU A 14 -7.89 8.60 8.98
N THR A 15 -6.83 9.17 9.52
CA THR A 15 -5.60 8.43 9.86
C THR A 15 -5.89 7.30 10.86
N GLY A 16 -6.69 7.56 11.91
CA GLY A 16 -7.08 6.56 12.88
C GLY A 16 -7.92 5.44 12.26
N VAL A 17 -8.89 5.79 11.42
CA VAL A 17 -9.72 4.82 10.69
C VAL A 17 -8.86 3.97 9.76
N ASN A 18 -7.98 4.58 8.97
CA ASN A 18 -7.07 3.86 8.07
C ASN A 18 -6.14 2.88 8.82
N LEU A 19 -5.67 3.27 10.00
CA LEU A 19 -4.89 2.38 10.87
C LEU A 19 -5.68 1.15 11.31
N VAL A 20 -6.91 1.36 11.79
CA VAL A 20 -7.79 0.26 12.21
C VAL A 20 -8.12 -0.65 11.04
N LEU A 21 -8.51 -0.09 9.88
CA LEU A 21 -8.80 -0.86 8.67
C LEU A 21 -7.59 -1.69 8.23
N ARG A 22 -6.39 -1.14 8.30
CA ARG A 22 -5.17 -1.85 7.95
C ARG A 22 -4.86 -2.99 8.91
N PHE A 23 -5.09 -2.78 10.21
CA PHE A 23 -4.96 -3.81 11.23
C PHE A 23 -5.92 -4.98 10.95
N VAL A 24 -7.18 -4.66 10.71
CA VAL A 24 -8.23 -5.64 10.39
C VAL A 24 -7.93 -6.38 9.09
N SER A 25 -7.48 -5.66 8.04
CA SER A 25 -7.07 -6.26 6.76
C SER A 25 -5.91 -7.24 6.91
N THR A 26 -4.91 -6.92 7.76
CA THR A 26 -3.79 -7.84 8.02
C THR A 26 -4.26 -9.09 8.75
N GLY A 27 -5.14 -8.96 9.75
CA GLY A 27 -5.74 -10.11 10.43
C GLY A 27 -6.57 -10.98 9.47
N PHE A 28 -7.29 -10.36 8.54
CA PHE A 28 -8.02 -11.08 7.50
C PHE A 28 -7.08 -11.82 6.52
N GLN A 29 -5.95 -11.22 6.16
CA GLN A 29 -4.92 -11.87 5.33
C GLN A 29 -4.34 -13.11 6.03
N VAL A 30 -4.10 -13.03 7.35
CA VAL A 30 -3.69 -14.19 8.16
C VAL A 30 -4.74 -15.28 8.11
N TYR A 31 -6.01 -14.95 8.30
CA TYR A 31 -7.12 -15.91 8.19
C TYR A 31 -7.18 -16.58 6.81
N LEU A 32 -7.07 -15.78 5.72
CA LEU A 32 -7.06 -16.30 4.36
C LEU A 32 -5.91 -17.27 4.15
N SER A 33 -4.71 -16.90 4.61
CA SER A 33 -3.50 -17.73 4.47
C SER A 33 -3.63 -19.07 5.17
N GLY A 34 -4.23 -19.08 6.37
CA GLY A 34 -4.52 -20.32 7.09
C GLY A 34 -5.59 -21.21 6.42
N LYS A 35 -6.56 -20.58 5.71
CA LYS A 35 -7.66 -21.29 5.08
C LYS A 35 -7.31 -21.87 3.71
N ILE A 36 -6.57 -21.15 2.88
CA ILE A 36 -6.29 -21.55 1.48
C ILE A 36 -4.84 -21.98 1.24
N GLY A 37 -3.99 -21.88 2.25
CA GLY A 37 -2.60 -22.30 2.19
C GLY A 37 -1.71 -21.40 1.31
N ALA A 38 -0.41 -21.70 1.29
CA ALA A 38 0.58 -20.87 0.59
C ALA A 38 0.36 -20.85 -0.93
N ALA A 39 0.11 -22.01 -1.55
CA ALA A 39 -0.13 -22.09 -3.00
C ALA A 39 -1.42 -21.37 -3.40
N GLY A 40 -2.50 -21.53 -2.61
CA GLY A 40 -3.76 -20.80 -2.85
C GLY A 40 -3.61 -19.29 -2.72
N ILE A 41 -2.84 -18.81 -1.74
CA ILE A 41 -2.49 -17.40 -1.62
C ILE A 41 -1.66 -16.92 -2.82
N GLY A 42 -0.70 -17.73 -3.29
CA GLY A 42 0.08 -17.43 -4.49
C GLY A 42 -0.83 -17.24 -5.72
N LEU A 43 -1.76 -18.17 -5.92
CA LEU A 43 -2.75 -18.09 -7.00
C LEU A 43 -3.63 -16.84 -6.87
N LEU A 44 -4.13 -16.55 -5.67
CA LEU A 44 -4.90 -15.35 -5.37
C LEU A 44 -4.13 -14.08 -5.71
N GLN A 45 -2.86 -13.98 -5.34
CA GLN A 45 -2.01 -12.82 -5.63
C GLN A 45 -1.82 -12.61 -7.15
N LEU A 46 -1.68 -13.68 -7.94
CA LEU A 46 -1.61 -13.58 -9.40
C LEU A 46 -2.93 -13.06 -10.00
N VAL A 47 -4.06 -13.58 -9.54
CA VAL A 47 -5.40 -13.11 -9.96
C VAL A 47 -5.59 -11.65 -9.59
N LEU A 48 -5.24 -11.26 -8.35
CA LEU A 48 -5.35 -9.87 -7.89
C LEU A 48 -4.38 -8.93 -8.63
N SER A 49 -3.23 -9.40 -9.08
CA SER A 49 -2.29 -8.60 -9.88
C SER A 49 -2.89 -8.27 -11.26
N VAL A 50 -3.49 -9.25 -11.94
CA VAL A 50 -4.22 -9.02 -13.20
C VAL A 50 -5.43 -8.14 -12.97
N GLY A 51 -6.19 -8.41 -11.91
CA GLY A 51 -7.34 -7.60 -11.51
C GLY A 51 -6.96 -6.15 -11.18
N GLY A 52 -5.83 -5.94 -10.52
CA GLY A 52 -5.27 -4.63 -10.18
C GLY A 52 -4.91 -3.81 -11.43
N LEU A 53 -4.25 -4.44 -12.41
CA LEU A 53 -3.98 -3.80 -13.70
C LEU A 53 -5.28 -3.42 -14.42
N ALA A 54 -6.24 -4.34 -14.47
CA ALA A 54 -7.52 -4.08 -15.09
C ALA A 54 -8.30 -2.97 -14.37
N LEU A 55 -8.21 -2.91 -13.04
CA LEU A 55 -8.85 -1.87 -12.24
C LEU A 55 -8.22 -0.49 -12.50
N THR A 56 -6.88 -0.37 -12.57
CA THR A 56 -6.20 0.88 -12.91
C THR A 56 -6.56 1.33 -14.32
N ALA A 57 -6.51 0.43 -15.32
CA ALA A 57 -6.89 0.73 -16.69
C ALA A 57 -8.37 1.09 -16.83
N GLY A 58 -9.26 0.41 -16.11
CA GLY A 58 -10.69 0.71 -16.09
C GLY A 58 -11.03 2.02 -15.37
N MET A 59 -10.32 2.34 -14.30
CA MET A 59 -10.43 3.65 -13.62
C MET A 59 -9.91 4.79 -14.47
N ALA A 60 -8.89 4.57 -15.29
CA ALA A 60 -8.34 5.56 -16.22
C ALA A 60 -8.20 6.97 -15.60
N GLY A 61 -7.66 7.08 -14.38
CA GLY A 61 -7.45 8.33 -13.65
C GLY A 61 -8.74 9.01 -13.13
N ILE A 62 -9.91 8.36 -13.22
CA ILE A 62 -11.21 9.01 -12.97
C ILE A 62 -11.42 9.41 -11.51
N ARG A 63 -10.94 8.63 -10.54
CA ARG A 63 -11.08 8.93 -9.10
C ARG A 63 -10.51 10.30 -8.75
N THR A 64 -9.27 10.55 -9.17
CA THR A 64 -8.57 11.81 -8.93
C THR A 64 -9.16 12.96 -9.75
N SER A 65 -9.57 12.69 -11.00
CA SER A 65 -10.19 13.69 -11.86
C SER A 65 -11.57 14.11 -11.35
N ALA A 66 -12.39 13.18 -10.87
CA ALA A 66 -13.68 13.49 -10.26
C ALA A 66 -13.51 14.34 -8.99
N MET A 67 -12.51 14.02 -8.16
CA MET A 67 -12.17 14.82 -6.99
C MET A 67 -11.75 16.23 -7.38
N TYR A 68 -10.81 16.37 -8.34
CA TYR A 68 -10.26 17.66 -8.76
C TYR A 68 -11.34 18.56 -9.38
N LEU A 69 -12.08 18.06 -10.39
CA LEU A 69 -13.10 18.83 -11.09
C LEU A 69 -14.28 19.22 -10.18
N THR A 70 -14.66 18.34 -9.26
CA THR A 70 -15.69 18.65 -8.26
C THR A 70 -15.21 19.73 -7.29
N ALA A 71 -13.97 19.63 -6.79
CA ALA A 71 -13.38 20.63 -5.89
C ALA A 71 -13.25 21.99 -6.58
N GLU A 72 -12.92 22.02 -7.88
CA GLU A 72 -12.84 23.24 -8.68
C GLU A 72 -14.19 23.95 -8.79
N GLU A 73 -15.29 23.22 -9.11
CA GLU A 73 -16.63 23.83 -9.21
C GLU A 73 -17.14 24.29 -7.83
N LEU A 74 -16.89 23.54 -6.78
CA LEU A 74 -17.24 23.93 -5.40
C LEU A 74 -16.43 25.16 -4.96
N GLY A 75 -15.15 25.23 -5.30
CA GLY A 75 -14.29 26.38 -5.04
C GLY A 75 -14.74 27.66 -5.76
N LYS A 76 -15.28 27.53 -6.99
CA LYS A 76 -15.89 28.60 -7.77
C LYS A 76 -17.31 28.98 -7.29
N LYS A 77 -17.79 28.38 -6.20
CA LYS A 77 -19.16 28.55 -5.66
C LYS A 77 -20.28 28.23 -6.66
N ARG A 78 -20.07 27.20 -7.49
CA ARG A 78 -21.03 26.74 -8.52
C ARG A 78 -21.46 25.28 -8.24
N PRO A 79 -22.14 24.99 -7.13
CA PRO A 79 -22.53 23.62 -6.75
C PRO A 79 -23.49 22.97 -7.76
N GLU A 80 -24.25 23.77 -8.51
CA GLU A 80 -25.17 23.33 -9.58
C GLU A 80 -24.43 22.62 -10.73
N ASN A 81 -23.17 22.95 -10.98
CA ASN A 81 -22.36 22.37 -12.04
C ASN A 81 -21.80 20.98 -11.67
N VAL A 82 -21.71 20.67 -10.38
CA VAL A 82 -21.17 19.38 -9.88
C VAL A 82 -21.94 18.20 -10.46
N ARG A 83 -23.26 18.32 -10.69
CA ARG A 83 -24.07 17.29 -11.32
C ARG A 83 -23.58 16.94 -12.73
N TRP A 84 -23.21 17.95 -13.52
CA TRP A 84 -22.71 17.75 -14.88
C TRP A 84 -21.30 17.15 -14.88
N VAL A 85 -20.43 17.58 -13.96
CA VAL A 85 -19.11 16.99 -13.75
C VAL A 85 -19.25 15.50 -13.44
N LEU A 86 -20.09 15.14 -12.47
CA LEU A 86 -20.30 13.75 -12.09
C LEU A 86 -20.91 12.91 -13.22
N SER A 87 -21.89 13.45 -13.94
CA SER A 87 -22.48 12.77 -15.11
C SER A 87 -21.42 12.47 -16.17
N GLY A 88 -20.51 13.44 -16.44
CA GLY A 88 -19.38 13.25 -17.34
C GLY A 88 -18.42 12.18 -16.84
N CYS A 89 -18.07 12.21 -15.56
CA CYS A 89 -17.19 11.23 -14.92
C CYS A 89 -17.78 9.81 -14.93
N ILE A 90 -19.08 9.68 -14.65
CA ILE A 90 -19.80 8.39 -14.70
C ILE A 90 -19.77 7.81 -16.12
N LYS A 91 -20.11 8.63 -17.14
CA LYS A 91 -20.08 8.16 -18.55
C LYS A 91 -18.69 7.71 -18.97
N TYR A 92 -17.66 8.50 -18.68
CA TYR A 92 -16.28 8.16 -18.97
C TYR A 92 -15.87 6.86 -18.27
N SER A 93 -16.16 6.73 -16.98
CA SER A 93 -15.88 5.54 -16.18
C SER A 93 -16.55 4.29 -16.74
N LEU A 94 -17.84 4.38 -17.13
CA LEU A 94 -18.55 3.25 -17.73
C LEU A 94 -17.97 2.84 -19.08
N VAL A 95 -17.57 3.78 -19.91
CA VAL A 95 -16.96 3.47 -21.22
C VAL A 95 -15.61 2.77 -21.02
N CYS A 96 -14.72 3.36 -20.21
CA CYS A 96 -13.39 2.79 -19.98
C CYS A 96 -13.47 1.43 -19.26
N SER A 97 -14.21 1.35 -18.16
CA SER A 97 -14.33 0.10 -17.40
C SER A 97 -15.09 -0.98 -18.17
N GLY A 98 -16.11 -0.60 -18.96
CA GLY A 98 -16.84 -1.53 -19.83
C GLY A 98 -15.93 -2.11 -20.93
N ALA A 99 -15.12 -1.28 -21.57
CA ALA A 99 -14.16 -1.74 -22.57
C ALA A 99 -13.14 -2.72 -21.98
N ILE A 100 -12.55 -2.40 -20.81
CA ILE A 100 -11.61 -3.29 -20.12
C ILE A 100 -12.32 -4.56 -19.63
N ALA A 101 -13.56 -4.48 -19.12
CA ALA A 101 -14.32 -5.66 -18.70
C ALA A 101 -14.59 -6.62 -19.88
N VAL A 102 -14.96 -6.09 -21.05
CA VAL A 102 -15.14 -6.91 -22.27
C VAL A 102 -13.82 -7.57 -22.68
N LEU A 103 -12.71 -6.82 -22.68
CA LEU A 103 -11.39 -7.39 -22.98
C LEU A 103 -11.00 -8.50 -22.00
N LEU A 104 -11.22 -8.31 -20.69
CA LEU A 104 -10.97 -9.35 -19.70
C LEU A 104 -11.83 -10.59 -19.91
N CYS A 105 -13.12 -10.42 -20.23
CA CYS A 105 -14.03 -11.54 -20.51
C CYS A 105 -13.58 -12.34 -21.74
N VAL A 106 -13.26 -11.66 -22.85
CA VAL A 106 -12.83 -12.27 -24.10
C VAL A 106 -11.50 -13.02 -23.92
N PHE A 107 -10.54 -12.39 -23.29
CA PHE A 107 -9.20 -12.95 -23.10
C PHE A 107 -9.03 -13.74 -21.80
N SER A 108 -10.10 -13.97 -21.03
CA SER A 108 -10.04 -14.64 -19.71
C SER A 108 -9.31 -15.98 -19.74
N SER A 109 -9.59 -16.82 -20.73
CA SER A 109 -8.95 -18.14 -20.85
C SER A 109 -7.46 -18.04 -21.24
N SER A 110 -7.11 -17.09 -22.10
CA SER A 110 -5.70 -16.82 -22.44
C SER A 110 -4.93 -16.24 -21.25
N ILE A 111 -5.52 -15.33 -20.51
CA ILE A 111 -4.93 -14.75 -19.30
C ILE A 111 -4.73 -15.85 -18.24
N ALA A 112 -5.73 -16.68 -18.01
CA ALA A 112 -5.66 -17.79 -17.07
C ALA A 112 -4.58 -18.82 -17.45
N GLY A 113 -4.55 -19.26 -18.69
CA GLY A 113 -3.61 -20.28 -19.16
C GLY A 113 -2.19 -19.75 -19.35
N TYR A 114 -2.02 -18.63 -20.09
CA TYR A 114 -0.67 -18.15 -20.44
C TYR A 114 -0.05 -17.23 -19.38
N TRP A 115 -0.84 -16.38 -18.71
CA TRP A 115 -0.30 -15.42 -17.75
C TRP A 115 -0.26 -15.99 -16.35
N ILE A 116 -1.37 -16.53 -15.87
CA ILE A 116 -1.46 -17.06 -14.50
C ILE A 116 -0.89 -18.49 -14.45
N GLY A 117 -1.16 -19.32 -15.47
CA GLY A 117 -0.72 -20.72 -15.53
C GLY A 117 -1.74 -21.71 -14.99
N GLU A 118 -2.97 -21.28 -14.67
CA GLU A 118 -4.04 -22.12 -14.13
C GLU A 118 -5.35 -21.80 -14.85
N ILE A 119 -5.78 -22.69 -15.77
CA ILE A 119 -6.98 -22.47 -16.61
C ILE A 119 -8.26 -22.34 -15.74
N GLY A 120 -8.31 -23.04 -14.60
CA GLY A 120 -9.46 -23.00 -13.68
C GLY A 120 -9.85 -21.60 -13.24
N VAL A 121 -8.89 -20.66 -13.17
CA VAL A 121 -9.17 -19.27 -12.75
C VAL A 121 -9.78 -18.39 -13.83
N ALA A 122 -10.02 -18.89 -15.06
CA ALA A 122 -10.67 -18.11 -16.10
C ALA A 122 -12.06 -17.61 -15.68
N GLY A 123 -12.80 -18.43 -14.92
CA GLY A 123 -14.08 -18.04 -14.31
C GLY A 123 -13.91 -16.91 -13.28
N VAL A 124 -12.83 -16.92 -12.52
CA VAL A 124 -12.53 -15.87 -11.52
C VAL A 124 -12.19 -14.54 -12.21
N VAL A 125 -11.44 -14.58 -13.32
CA VAL A 125 -11.13 -13.40 -14.12
C VAL A 125 -12.41 -12.80 -14.74
N ARG A 126 -13.34 -13.62 -15.22
CA ARG A 126 -14.66 -13.16 -15.72
C ARG A 126 -15.50 -12.55 -14.58
N LEU A 127 -15.49 -13.16 -13.41
CA LEU A 127 -16.16 -12.62 -12.23
C LEU A 127 -15.61 -11.26 -11.84
N PHE A 128 -14.27 -11.09 -11.87
CA PHE A 128 -13.62 -9.81 -11.65
C PHE A 128 -14.05 -8.77 -12.70
N ALA A 129 -14.08 -9.15 -13.98
CA ALA A 129 -14.56 -8.29 -15.08
C ALA A 129 -16.00 -7.81 -14.87
N PHE A 130 -16.87 -8.66 -14.34
CA PHE A 130 -18.26 -8.29 -14.03
C PHE A 130 -18.34 -7.17 -12.97
N PHE A 131 -17.52 -7.24 -11.91
CA PHE A 131 -17.50 -6.22 -10.85
C PHE A 131 -16.66 -4.99 -11.19
N LEU A 132 -15.87 -5.01 -12.27
CA LEU A 132 -14.97 -3.91 -12.63
C LEU A 132 -15.69 -2.57 -12.82
N PRO A 133 -16.81 -2.47 -13.56
CA PRO A 133 -17.54 -1.20 -13.68
C PRO A 133 -18.07 -0.67 -12.35
N VAL A 134 -18.49 -1.56 -11.45
CA VAL A 134 -18.95 -1.18 -10.11
C VAL A 134 -17.81 -0.53 -9.29
N ASN A 135 -16.65 -1.16 -9.28
CA ASN A 135 -15.46 -0.63 -8.60
C ASN A 135 -15.04 0.74 -9.16
N CYS A 136 -15.08 0.92 -10.49
CA CYS A 136 -14.73 2.17 -11.13
C CYS A 136 -15.74 3.28 -10.83
N LEU A 137 -17.03 2.98 -10.79
CA LEU A 137 -18.08 3.91 -10.38
C LEU A 137 -17.97 4.29 -8.90
N THR A 138 -17.63 3.34 -8.04
CA THR A 138 -17.32 3.61 -6.63
C THR A 138 -16.17 4.62 -6.53
N GLY A 139 -15.12 4.49 -7.36
CA GLY A 139 -14.03 5.45 -7.43
C GLY A 139 -14.49 6.88 -7.77
N VAL A 140 -15.45 7.05 -8.69
CA VAL A 140 -16.04 8.37 -9.00
C VAL A 140 -16.74 8.97 -7.78
N MET A 141 -17.53 8.16 -7.07
CA MET A 141 -18.28 8.60 -5.88
C MET A 141 -17.34 8.95 -4.72
N VAL A 142 -16.30 8.14 -4.48
CA VAL A 142 -15.25 8.43 -3.49
C VAL A 142 -14.57 9.75 -3.80
N GLY A 143 -14.22 10.02 -5.07
CA GLY A 143 -13.67 11.30 -5.52
C GLY A 143 -14.58 12.47 -5.19
N TYR A 144 -15.89 12.33 -5.45
CA TYR A 144 -16.89 13.35 -5.12
C TYR A 144 -16.98 13.64 -3.61
N PHE A 145 -17.14 12.61 -2.78
CA PHE A 145 -17.29 12.79 -1.32
C PHE A 145 -16.02 13.37 -0.69
N THR A 146 -14.85 13.02 -1.22
CA THR A 146 -13.57 13.61 -0.81
C THR A 146 -13.53 15.11 -1.14
N ALA A 147 -13.91 15.51 -2.37
CA ALA A 147 -13.96 16.89 -2.79
C ALA A 147 -15.00 17.71 -2.01
N ALA A 148 -16.14 17.12 -1.67
CA ALA A 148 -17.19 17.72 -0.85
C ALA A 148 -16.81 17.83 0.64
N ASN A 149 -15.60 17.40 1.02
CA ASN A 149 -15.09 17.40 2.41
C ASN A 149 -15.99 16.61 3.39
N ARG A 150 -16.62 15.52 2.89
CA ARG A 150 -17.44 14.60 3.68
C ARG A 150 -16.68 13.36 4.11
N ILE A 151 -15.49 13.60 4.65
CA ILE A 151 -14.52 12.56 5.00
C ILE A 151 -15.08 11.59 6.04
N GLY A 152 -15.82 12.09 7.06
CA GLY A 152 -16.40 11.23 8.09
C GLY A 152 -17.46 10.25 7.55
N THR A 153 -18.28 10.70 6.58
CA THR A 153 -19.27 9.85 5.90
C THR A 153 -18.58 8.78 5.07
N LEU A 154 -17.52 9.18 4.32
CA LEU A 154 -16.75 8.25 3.50
C LEU A 154 -16.07 7.19 4.37
N ALA A 155 -15.40 7.60 5.45
CA ALA A 155 -14.76 6.68 6.39
C ALA A 155 -15.75 5.67 7.02
N ALA A 156 -16.96 6.13 7.38
CA ALA A 156 -18.01 5.22 7.90
C ALA A 156 -18.45 4.18 6.86
N VAL A 157 -18.59 4.58 5.60
CA VAL A 157 -18.94 3.66 4.49
C VAL A 157 -17.80 2.69 4.21
N GLU A 158 -16.54 3.14 4.21
CA GLU A 158 -15.35 2.29 4.02
C GLU A 158 -15.20 1.24 5.14
N VAL A 159 -15.47 1.61 6.40
CA VAL A 159 -15.49 0.64 7.52
C VAL A 159 -16.60 -0.39 7.33
N ALA A 160 -17.82 0.06 6.96
CA ALA A 160 -18.94 -0.84 6.72
C ALA A 160 -18.68 -1.78 5.52
N GLU A 161 -18.07 -1.27 4.44
CA GLU A 161 -17.62 -2.07 3.30
C GLU A 161 -16.63 -3.16 3.73
N GLN A 162 -15.62 -2.81 4.52
CA GLN A 162 -14.61 -3.75 4.98
C GLN A 162 -15.23 -4.89 5.79
N VAL A 163 -16.14 -4.57 6.72
CA VAL A 163 -16.89 -5.57 7.50
C VAL A 163 -17.76 -6.45 6.60
N CYS A 164 -18.48 -5.85 5.66
CA CYS A 164 -19.33 -6.56 4.71
C CYS A 164 -18.50 -7.51 3.82
N THR A 165 -17.44 -7.01 3.22
CA THR A 165 -16.52 -7.79 2.38
C THR A 165 -15.94 -8.98 3.11
N MET A 166 -15.44 -8.76 4.33
CA MET A 166 -14.87 -9.84 5.15
C MET A 166 -15.92 -10.87 5.55
N GLY A 167 -17.08 -10.41 6.02
CA GLY A 167 -18.17 -11.32 6.41
C GLY A 167 -18.66 -12.17 5.23
N LEU A 168 -18.85 -11.56 4.06
CA LEU A 168 -19.23 -12.27 2.84
C LEU A 168 -18.13 -13.25 2.39
N THR A 169 -16.88 -12.82 2.39
CA THR A 169 -15.77 -13.69 1.99
C THR A 169 -15.62 -14.88 2.94
N ILE A 170 -15.67 -14.67 4.25
CA ILE A 170 -15.61 -15.75 5.24
C ILE A 170 -16.76 -16.74 5.03
N SER A 171 -17.97 -16.24 4.82
CA SER A 171 -19.15 -17.07 4.56
C SER A 171 -18.98 -17.89 3.27
N LEU A 172 -18.52 -17.26 2.19
CA LEU A 172 -18.28 -17.96 0.92
C LEU A 172 -17.17 -19.02 1.03
N LEU A 173 -16.09 -18.71 1.75
CA LEU A 173 -15.01 -19.68 1.99
C LEU A 173 -15.47 -20.85 2.85
N HIS A 174 -16.34 -20.60 3.83
CA HIS A 174 -16.83 -21.65 4.72
C HIS A 174 -17.86 -22.58 4.06
N PHE A 175 -18.84 -21.99 3.34
CA PHE A 175 -19.98 -22.75 2.83
C PHE A 175 -19.83 -23.22 1.38
N TRP A 176 -18.95 -22.59 0.58
CA TRP A 176 -18.89 -22.85 -0.86
C TRP A 176 -17.52 -23.29 -1.37
N ALA A 177 -16.42 -22.71 -0.87
CA ALA A 177 -15.10 -22.96 -1.46
C ALA A 177 -14.53 -24.34 -1.08
N GLY A 178 -14.80 -24.84 0.12
CA GLY A 178 -14.13 -26.07 0.62
C GLY A 178 -12.62 -25.91 0.64
N ASP A 179 -11.92 -26.92 0.12
CA ASP A 179 -10.44 -26.92 0.01
C ASP A 179 -9.94 -26.55 -1.40
N ASP A 180 -10.82 -26.13 -2.31
CA ASP A 180 -10.48 -25.77 -3.68
C ASP A 180 -9.94 -24.33 -3.74
N ALA A 181 -8.66 -24.18 -4.09
CA ALA A 181 -7.99 -22.88 -4.20
C ALA A 181 -8.66 -21.96 -5.25
N VAL A 182 -9.17 -22.50 -6.36
CA VAL A 182 -9.83 -21.71 -7.42
C VAL A 182 -11.17 -21.17 -6.92
N ARG A 183 -11.96 -22.02 -6.22
CA ARG A 183 -13.21 -21.58 -5.60
C ARG A 183 -12.97 -20.55 -4.48
N ALA A 184 -11.89 -20.73 -3.73
CA ALA A 184 -11.49 -19.76 -2.72
C ALA A 184 -11.13 -18.40 -3.32
N CYS A 185 -10.37 -18.37 -4.43
CA CYS A 185 -10.10 -17.14 -5.18
C CYS A 185 -11.40 -16.49 -5.68
N ALA A 186 -12.34 -17.30 -6.21
CA ALA A 186 -13.66 -16.80 -6.64
C ALA A 186 -14.45 -16.21 -5.45
N GLY A 187 -14.42 -16.87 -4.29
CA GLY A 187 -15.07 -16.39 -3.07
C GLY A 187 -14.54 -15.03 -2.60
N VAL A 188 -13.22 -14.83 -2.66
CA VAL A 188 -12.58 -13.55 -2.32
C VAL A 188 -12.98 -12.45 -3.32
N VAL A 189 -12.93 -12.73 -4.62
CA VAL A 189 -13.32 -11.77 -5.66
C VAL A 189 -14.82 -11.42 -5.57
N MET A 190 -15.67 -12.42 -5.30
CA MET A 190 -17.11 -12.21 -5.13
C MET A 190 -17.42 -11.39 -3.87
N GLY A 191 -16.78 -11.70 -2.75
CA GLY A 191 -16.94 -10.95 -1.51
C GLY A 191 -16.53 -9.47 -1.67
N SER A 192 -15.39 -9.21 -2.30
CA SER A 192 -14.92 -7.85 -2.57
C SER A 192 -15.80 -7.12 -3.59
N GLY A 193 -16.29 -7.81 -4.63
CA GLY A 193 -17.22 -7.25 -5.61
C GLY A 193 -18.58 -6.86 -5.01
N LEU A 194 -19.13 -7.71 -4.16
CA LEU A 194 -20.39 -7.41 -3.44
C LEU A 194 -20.19 -6.27 -2.42
N GLY A 195 -19.03 -6.20 -1.74
CA GLY A 195 -18.65 -5.06 -0.91
C GLY A 195 -18.61 -3.76 -1.69
N ALA A 196 -18.02 -3.76 -2.88
CA ALA A 196 -18.02 -2.59 -3.77
C ALA A 196 -19.45 -2.19 -4.23
N CYS A 197 -20.33 -3.16 -4.48
CA CYS A 197 -21.75 -2.88 -4.73
C CYS A 197 -22.42 -2.18 -3.54
N PHE A 198 -22.19 -2.69 -2.32
CA PHE A 198 -22.69 -2.07 -1.09
C PHE A 198 -22.22 -0.62 -0.95
N THR A 199 -20.92 -0.38 -1.18
CA THR A 199 -20.34 0.98 -1.13
C THR A 199 -20.95 1.89 -2.16
N LEU A 200 -21.05 1.44 -3.42
CA LEU A 200 -21.64 2.24 -4.50
C LEU A 200 -23.08 2.63 -4.17
N LEU A 201 -23.91 1.66 -3.75
CA LEU A 201 -25.31 1.91 -3.40
C LEU A 201 -25.45 2.86 -2.21
N SER A 202 -24.61 2.68 -1.17
CA SER A 202 -24.58 3.54 0.01
C SER A 202 -24.23 4.99 -0.35
N LEU A 203 -23.17 5.19 -1.16
CA LEU A 203 -22.75 6.52 -1.59
C LEU A 203 -23.77 7.19 -2.53
N LEU A 204 -24.40 6.43 -3.43
CA LEU A 204 -25.48 6.94 -4.30
C LEU A 204 -26.70 7.36 -3.48
N TYR A 205 -27.10 6.56 -2.48
CA TYR A 205 -28.21 6.88 -1.59
C TYR A 205 -27.94 8.17 -0.79
N LEU A 206 -26.73 8.27 -0.20
CA LEU A 206 -26.33 9.46 0.54
C LEU A 206 -26.25 10.71 -0.32
N LYS A 207 -25.86 10.57 -1.60
CA LYS A 207 -25.88 11.68 -2.56
C LYS A 207 -27.28 12.09 -2.97
N LYS A 208 -28.20 11.14 -3.21
CA LYS A 208 -29.61 11.42 -3.61
C LYS A 208 -30.32 12.30 -2.58
N LYS A 209 -29.95 12.21 -1.31
CA LYS A 209 -30.49 13.03 -0.22
C LYS A 209 -30.07 14.52 -0.30
N GLU A 210 -29.14 14.84 -1.21
CA GLU A 210 -28.69 16.21 -1.48
C GLU A 210 -29.49 16.80 -2.64
N ASN A 211 -30.48 17.65 -2.33
CA ASN A 211 -31.23 18.38 -3.32
C ASN A 211 -30.35 19.50 -3.93
N THR A 212 -29.64 19.20 -5.03
CA THR A 212 -28.97 20.21 -5.83
C THR A 212 -29.80 20.52 -7.07
N THR A 213 -30.22 21.77 -7.22
CA THR A 213 -30.86 22.26 -8.45
C THR A 213 -29.88 22.16 -9.61
N PRO A 214 -30.28 21.66 -10.78
CA PRO A 214 -29.38 21.56 -11.93
C PRO A 214 -29.07 22.92 -12.53
N GLY A 215 -27.80 23.26 -12.66
CA GLY A 215 -27.33 24.42 -13.41
C GLY A 215 -27.31 24.18 -14.93
N SER A 216 -26.85 25.19 -15.68
CA SER A 216 -26.69 25.11 -17.14
C SER A 216 -25.67 24.02 -17.54
N ARG A 217 -25.87 23.38 -18.70
CA ARG A 217 -24.95 22.36 -19.22
C ARG A 217 -23.58 22.95 -19.47
N ILE A 218 -22.53 22.35 -18.90
CA ILE A 218 -21.14 22.70 -19.16
C ILE A 218 -20.42 21.56 -19.91
N PRO A 219 -19.53 21.90 -20.86
CA PRO A 219 -18.73 20.90 -21.58
C PRO A 219 -17.62 20.38 -20.65
N VAL A 220 -17.84 19.22 -20.04
CA VAL A 220 -16.91 18.61 -19.07
C VAL A 220 -15.86 17.74 -19.76
N THR A 221 -16.16 17.17 -20.93
CA THR A 221 -15.38 16.11 -21.58
C THR A 221 -13.93 16.50 -21.84
N LYS A 222 -13.66 17.67 -22.42
CA LYS A 222 -12.29 18.13 -22.72
C LYS A 222 -11.47 18.34 -21.43
N ARG A 223 -12.07 18.95 -20.41
CA ARG A 223 -11.43 19.16 -19.10
C ARG A 223 -11.13 17.84 -18.42
N LEU A 224 -12.07 16.90 -18.49
CA LEU A 224 -11.92 15.57 -17.92
C LEU A 224 -10.79 14.80 -18.58
N LEU A 225 -10.76 14.74 -19.92
CA LEU A 225 -9.71 14.03 -20.66
C LEU A 225 -8.32 14.63 -20.39
N ASN A 226 -8.19 15.96 -20.37
CA ASN A 226 -6.91 16.62 -20.07
C ASN A 226 -6.39 16.32 -18.66
N THR A 227 -7.25 15.98 -17.71
CA THR A 227 -6.86 15.63 -16.34
C THR A 227 -6.69 14.12 -16.17
N ALA A 228 -7.63 13.31 -16.69
CA ALA A 228 -7.68 11.88 -16.49
C ALA A 228 -6.59 11.12 -17.27
N VAL A 229 -6.35 11.47 -18.53
CA VAL A 229 -5.42 10.71 -19.39
C VAL A 229 -3.97 10.73 -18.89
N PRO A 230 -3.37 11.86 -18.48
CA PRO A 230 -2.01 11.86 -17.95
C PRO A 230 -1.88 11.07 -16.65
N LEU A 231 -2.91 11.11 -15.79
CA LEU A 231 -2.95 10.33 -14.55
C LEU A 231 -3.08 8.83 -14.84
N ALA A 232 -3.97 8.46 -15.77
CA ALA A 232 -4.15 7.09 -16.20
C ALA A 232 -2.85 6.47 -16.71
N LEU A 233 -2.16 7.15 -17.63
CA LEU A 233 -0.90 6.65 -18.18
C LEU A 233 0.18 6.38 -17.12
N ALA A 234 0.27 7.24 -16.11
CA ALA A 234 1.23 7.07 -15.02
C ALA A 234 0.88 5.88 -14.12
N ASP A 235 -0.41 5.76 -13.76
CA ASP A 235 -0.91 4.68 -12.91
C ASP A 235 -0.88 3.33 -13.64
N ASP A 236 -1.25 3.30 -14.92
CA ASP A 236 -1.25 2.10 -15.77
C ASP A 236 0.16 1.57 -16.01
N LEU A 237 1.14 2.46 -16.26
CA LEU A 237 2.53 2.05 -16.42
C LEU A 237 3.06 1.39 -15.14
N LYS A 238 2.80 2.00 -13.98
CA LYS A 238 3.21 1.45 -12.69
C LYS A 238 2.54 0.11 -12.41
N SER A 239 1.22 0.03 -12.60
CA SER A 239 0.44 -1.20 -12.38
C SER A 239 0.87 -2.30 -13.35
N GLY A 240 1.14 -1.95 -14.63
CA GLY A 240 1.64 -2.89 -15.63
C GLY A 240 2.98 -3.51 -15.26
N ILE A 241 3.95 -2.71 -14.84
CA ILE A 241 5.25 -3.19 -14.38
C ILE A 241 5.08 -4.13 -13.19
N SER A 242 4.31 -3.74 -12.18
CA SER A 242 4.07 -4.58 -10.99
C SER A 242 3.34 -5.89 -11.33
N THR A 243 2.42 -5.86 -12.29
CA THR A 243 1.73 -7.07 -12.75
C THR A 243 2.68 -8.02 -13.48
N VAL A 244 3.53 -7.50 -14.36
CA VAL A 244 4.56 -8.31 -15.06
C VAL A 244 5.51 -8.94 -14.03
N GLU A 245 5.97 -8.16 -13.04
CA GLU A 245 6.81 -8.62 -11.96
C GLU A 245 6.16 -9.81 -11.22
N ASN A 246 4.94 -9.66 -10.71
CA ASN A 246 4.25 -10.70 -9.97
C ASN A 246 3.97 -11.95 -10.80
N LEU A 247 3.55 -11.81 -12.07
CA LEU A 247 3.28 -12.95 -12.96
C LEU A 247 4.55 -13.69 -13.39
N MET A 248 5.67 -12.98 -13.46
CA MET A 248 6.95 -13.56 -13.86
C MET A 248 7.58 -14.41 -12.76
N VAL A 249 7.41 -14.02 -11.49
CA VAL A 249 8.12 -14.64 -10.36
C VAL A 249 7.88 -16.17 -10.27
N PRO A 250 6.65 -16.72 -10.20
CA PRO A 250 6.45 -18.16 -10.12
C PRO A 250 6.99 -18.90 -11.34
N LYS A 251 6.82 -18.34 -12.54
CA LYS A 251 7.29 -18.95 -13.79
C LYS A 251 8.81 -19.05 -13.86
N ARG A 252 9.51 -18.00 -13.42
CA ARG A 252 10.97 -18.00 -13.40
C ARG A 252 11.54 -18.87 -12.28
N LEU A 253 10.86 -18.91 -11.11
CA LEU A 253 11.21 -19.81 -10.03
C LEU A 253 11.09 -21.28 -10.44
N ALA A 254 10.09 -21.63 -11.27
CA ALA A 254 9.93 -23.00 -11.79
C ALA A 254 11.14 -23.47 -12.62
N LEU A 255 11.86 -22.56 -13.29
CA LEU A 255 13.06 -22.87 -14.06
C LEU A 255 14.27 -23.18 -13.17
N CYS A 256 14.25 -22.78 -11.91
CA CYS A 256 15.37 -23.02 -10.98
C CYS A 256 15.55 -24.51 -10.64
N GLY A 257 14.49 -25.31 -10.70
CA GLY A 257 14.53 -26.74 -10.35
C GLY A 257 14.84 -27.09 -8.88
N LYS A 258 15.17 -26.09 -8.05
CA LYS A 258 15.48 -26.28 -6.62
C LYS A 258 14.27 -26.10 -5.70
N ILE A 259 13.17 -25.60 -6.20
CA ILE A 259 11.97 -25.26 -5.45
C ILE A 259 10.85 -26.22 -5.90
N ALA A 260 10.35 -27.02 -4.95
CA ALA A 260 9.33 -28.01 -5.23
C ALA A 260 7.99 -27.38 -5.68
N ASP A 261 7.58 -26.29 -5.03
CA ASP A 261 6.37 -25.54 -5.38
C ASP A 261 6.67 -24.03 -5.49
N PRO A 262 6.96 -23.54 -6.72
CA PRO A 262 7.24 -22.13 -6.97
C PRO A 262 6.08 -21.18 -6.64
N LEU A 263 4.84 -21.65 -6.81
CA LEU A 263 3.65 -20.85 -6.52
C LEU A 263 3.46 -20.69 -5.01
N ALA A 264 3.69 -21.76 -4.24
CA ALA A 264 3.65 -21.70 -2.78
C ALA A 264 4.77 -20.81 -2.23
N ALA A 265 5.99 -20.88 -2.78
CA ALA A 265 7.10 -20.00 -2.39
C ALA A 265 6.78 -18.52 -2.63
N PHE A 266 6.21 -18.19 -3.79
CA PHE A 266 5.73 -16.84 -4.09
C PHE A 266 4.60 -16.42 -3.12
N GLY A 267 3.63 -17.30 -2.89
CA GLY A 267 2.51 -17.06 -1.97
C GLY A 267 2.97 -16.86 -0.52
N MET A 268 3.98 -17.60 -0.06
CA MET A 268 4.57 -17.38 1.27
C MET A 268 5.15 -15.97 1.41
N VAL A 269 5.91 -15.51 0.41
CA VAL A 269 6.52 -14.18 0.49
C VAL A 269 5.47 -13.08 0.38
N CYS A 270 4.63 -13.10 -0.66
CA CYS A 270 3.65 -12.05 -0.90
C CYS A 270 2.45 -12.08 0.06
N GLY A 271 2.03 -13.27 0.49
CA GLY A 271 0.82 -13.46 1.29
C GLY A 271 1.03 -13.66 2.78
N MET A 272 2.24 -14.05 3.22
CA MET A 272 2.55 -14.27 4.62
C MET A 272 3.65 -13.32 5.12
N VAL A 273 4.79 -13.24 4.42
CA VAL A 273 5.95 -12.46 4.87
C VAL A 273 5.71 -10.96 4.75
N PHE A 274 5.30 -10.47 3.58
CA PHE A 274 5.07 -9.03 3.39
C PHE A 274 3.97 -8.45 4.27
N PRO A 275 2.81 -9.08 4.51
CA PRO A 275 1.85 -8.58 5.47
C PRO A 275 2.42 -8.37 6.88
N VAL A 276 3.23 -9.31 7.38
CA VAL A 276 3.89 -9.19 8.69
C VAL A 276 4.96 -8.10 8.68
N LEU A 277 5.80 -8.05 7.64
CA LEU A 277 6.84 -7.05 7.47
C LEU A 277 6.25 -5.62 7.39
N MET A 278 5.13 -5.47 6.68
CA MET A 278 4.50 -4.17 6.44
C MET A 278 3.48 -3.78 7.52
N PHE A 279 3.16 -4.65 8.46
CA PHE A 279 2.22 -4.35 9.53
C PHE A 279 2.66 -3.14 10.38
N PRO A 280 3.91 -3.05 10.87
CA PRO A 280 4.36 -1.89 11.64
C PRO A 280 4.39 -0.60 10.82
N VAL A 281 4.53 -0.69 9.51
CA VAL A 281 4.58 0.45 8.58
C VAL A 281 3.31 1.30 8.62
N ALA A 282 2.18 0.74 9.05
CA ALA A 282 0.91 1.45 9.15
C ALA A 282 1.03 2.79 9.89
N ILE A 283 1.82 2.81 10.97
CA ILE A 283 2.08 4.03 11.75
C ILE A 283 2.89 5.05 10.94
N LEU A 284 3.85 4.58 10.15
CA LEU A 284 4.66 5.47 9.30
C LEU A 284 3.87 6.01 8.10
N PHE A 285 2.93 5.24 7.54
CA PHE A 285 2.02 5.77 6.53
C PHE A 285 1.14 6.89 7.08
N ALA A 286 0.60 6.73 8.29
CA ALA A 286 -0.15 7.78 8.95
C ALA A 286 0.71 9.04 9.17
N LEU A 287 1.96 8.87 9.60
CA LEU A 287 2.91 9.97 9.72
C LEU A 287 3.22 10.61 8.36
N ALA A 288 3.43 9.81 7.31
CA ALA A 288 3.69 10.28 5.95
C ALA A 288 2.56 11.17 5.43
N GLU A 289 1.29 10.78 5.62
CA GLU A 289 0.12 11.57 5.24
C GLU A 289 0.07 12.94 5.92
N LEU A 290 0.52 13.02 7.18
CA LEU A 290 0.61 14.29 7.91
C LEU A 290 1.82 15.15 7.48
N LEU A 291 2.91 14.52 7.08
CA LEU A 291 4.12 15.22 6.65
C LEU A 291 3.95 15.92 5.31
N ILE A 292 3.26 15.33 4.35
CA ILE A 292 3.07 15.90 3.00
C ILE A 292 2.54 17.34 3.07
N PRO A 293 1.38 17.63 3.69
CA PRO A 293 0.85 18.99 3.76
C PRO A 293 1.69 19.93 4.62
N GLU A 294 2.36 19.42 5.66
CA GLU A 294 3.22 20.25 6.50
C GLU A 294 4.48 20.71 5.75
N PHE A 295 5.11 19.83 4.96
CA PHE A 295 6.24 20.21 4.10
C PHE A 295 5.81 21.17 3.01
N ALA A 296 4.63 20.99 2.41
CA ALA A 296 4.08 21.90 1.42
C ALA A 296 3.85 23.31 2.01
N ARG A 297 3.30 23.41 3.23
CA ARG A 297 3.13 24.70 3.94
C ARG A 297 4.46 25.36 4.24
N CYS A 298 5.44 24.61 4.74
CA CYS A 298 6.77 25.13 5.03
C CYS A 298 7.49 25.60 3.77
N ALA A 299 7.33 24.90 2.66
CA ALA A 299 7.88 25.29 1.36
C ALA A 299 7.24 26.58 0.83
N ALA A 300 5.91 26.68 0.88
CA ALA A 300 5.18 27.89 0.48
C ALA A 300 5.54 29.10 1.35
N ALA A 301 5.83 28.90 2.64
CA ALA A 301 6.27 29.96 3.56
C ALA A 301 7.77 30.28 3.47
N GLY A 302 8.56 29.62 2.59
CA GLY A 302 10.01 29.81 2.49
C GLY A 302 10.81 29.41 3.74
N SER A 303 10.23 28.62 4.63
CA SER A 303 10.81 28.30 5.96
C SER A 303 11.83 27.17 5.89
N HIS A 304 12.97 27.36 5.23
CA HIS A 304 14.03 26.35 5.05
C HIS A 304 14.55 25.76 6.38
N LYS A 305 14.64 26.55 7.44
CA LYS A 305 15.07 26.06 8.78
C LYS A 305 14.09 25.03 9.33
N ARG A 306 12.78 25.29 9.19
CA ARG A 306 11.71 24.38 9.66
C ARG A 306 11.66 23.10 8.82
N ILE A 307 11.80 23.20 7.49
CA ILE A 307 11.90 22.05 6.57
C ILE A 307 13.03 21.14 7.03
N ARG A 308 14.24 21.70 7.21
CA ARG A 308 15.42 20.92 7.64
C ARG A 308 15.23 20.26 9.01
N TYR A 309 14.66 20.98 9.97
CA TYR A 309 14.36 20.45 11.30
C TYR A 309 13.39 19.26 11.24
N LEU A 310 12.27 19.42 10.54
CA LEU A 310 11.28 18.37 10.37
C LEU A 310 11.85 17.15 9.62
N ALA A 311 12.57 17.39 8.53
CA ALA A 311 13.19 16.32 7.74
C ALA A 311 14.19 15.50 8.57
N LYS A 312 15.10 16.17 9.28
CA LYS A 312 16.06 15.52 10.17
C LYS A 312 15.36 14.63 11.20
N ARG A 313 14.29 15.15 11.81
CA ARG A 313 13.57 14.49 12.88
C ARG A 313 12.73 13.31 12.39
N SER A 314 12.00 13.49 11.29
CA SER A 314 11.19 12.43 10.69
C SER A 314 12.03 11.27 10.18
N LEU A 315 13.17 11.57 9.51
CA LEU A 315 14.08 10.54 9.03
C LEU A 315 14.72 9.76 10.18
N ARG A 316 15.12 10.46 11.25
CA ARG A 316 15.67 9.82 12.44
C ARG A 316 14.65 8.92 13.13
N LEU A 317 13.41 9.40 13.27
CA LEU A 317 12.31 8.59 13.83
C LEU A 317 12.07 7.33 13.01
N ALA A 318 12.00 7.45 11.67
CA ALA A 318 11.80 6.31 10.78
C ALA A 318 12.94 5.29 10.89
N MET A 319 14.19 5.76 11.00
CA MET A 319 15.37 4.92 11.15
C MET A 319 15.35 4.14 12.48
N LEU A 320 15.06 4.81 13.59
CA LEU A 320 14.95 4.17 14.91
C LEU A 320 13.80 3.17 14.98
N TYR A 321 12.65 3.55 14.43
CA TYR A 321 11.48 2.69 14.33
C TYR A 321 11.74 1.47 13.44
N GLY A 322 12.36 1.68 12.27
CA GLY A 322 12.78 0.61 11.37
C GLY A 322 13.79 -0.33 12.01
N GLY A 323 14.76 0.21 12.76
CA GLY A 323 15.72 -0.58 13.52
C GLY A 323 15.07 -1.43 14.60
N LEU A 324 14.11 -0.87 15.33
CA LEU A 324 13.35 -1.61 16.35
C LEU A 324 12.66 -2.83 15.74
N PHE A 325 11.92 -2.64 14.64
CA PHE A 325 11.18 -3.73 14.01
C PHE A 325 12.06 -4.68 13.19
N CYS A 326 13.20 -4.22 12.68
CA CYS A 326 14.20 -5.08 12.04
C CYS A 326 14.58 -6.24 12.96
N GLY A 327 15.07 -5.95 14.16
CA GLY A 327 15.51 -6.98 15.06
C GLY A 327 14.37 -7.78 15.70
N LEU A 328 13.24 -7.16 16.00
CA LEU A 328 12.08 -7.89 16.49
C LEU A 328 11.59 -8.92 15.46
N LEU A 329 11.39 -8.51 14.21
CA LEU A 329 10.95 -9.41 13.15
C LEU A 329 12.01 -10.46 12.82
N PHE A 330 13.30 -10.10 12.86
CA PHE A 330 14.39 -11.04 12.65
C PHE A 330 14.44 -12.12 13.72
N LEU A 331 14.41 -11.74 15.00
CA LEU A 331 14.54 -12.66 16.13
C LEU A 331 13.29 -13.51 16.38
N LEU A 332 12.12 -12.95 16.11
CA LEU A 332 10.83 -13.60 16.35
C LEU A 332 10.25 -14.26 15.09
N SER A 333 10.94 -14.20 13.94
CA SER A 333 10.45 -14.62 12.63
C SER A 333 9.81 -16.00 12.62
N ASP A 334 10.54 -17.03 13.12
CA ASP A 334 10.05 -18.42 13.12
C ASP A 334 8.82 -18.57 14.03
N GLY A 335 8.89 -18.00 15.24
CA GLY A 335 7.77 -18.06 16.20
C GLY A 335 6.54 -17.32 15.71
N LEU A 336 6.71 -16.16 15.09
CA LEU A 336 5.61 -15.38 14.52
C LEU A 336 4.94 -16.12 13.35
N CYS A 337 5.73 -16.67 12.42
CA CYS A 337 5.17 -17.38 11.27
C CYS A 337 4.54 -18.71 11.65
N ILE A 338 5.07 -19.43 12.63
CA ILE A 338 4.42 -20.63 13.17
C ILE A 338 3.10 -20.23 13.87
N TRP A 339 3.11 -19.21 14.71
CA TRP A 339 1.91 -18.79 15.43
C TRP A 339 0.80 -18.24 14.52
N LEU A 340 1.17 -17.48 13.46
CA LEU A 340 0.21 -16.84 12.55
C LEU A 340 -0.27 -17.78 11.44
N TYR A 341 0.62 -18.62 10.91
CA TYR A 341 0.40 -19.34 9.64
C TYR A 341 0.66 -20.85 9.73
N ASP A 342 1.09 -21.33 10.88
CA ASP A 342 1.59 -22.72 11.05
C ASP A 342 2.66 -23.10 10.00
N ASN A 343 3.51 -22.11 9.62
CA ASN A 343 4.48 -22.26 8.55
C ASN A 343 5.87 -21.75 8.97
N ARG A 344 6.79 -22.73 9.19
CA ARG A 344 8.17 -22.44 9.59
C ARG A 344 9.02 -21.91 8.42
N GLU A 345 8.71 -22.30 7.19
CA GLU A 345 9.47 -21.86 6.02
C GLU A 345 9.27 -20.38 5.75
N ALA A 346 8.05 -19.87 5.91
CA ALA A 346 7.76 -18.44 5.86
C ALA A 346 8.60 -17.65 6.88
N GLY A 347 8.94 -18.23 8.04
CA GLY A 347 9.82 -17.64 9.04
C GLY A 347 11.24 -17.40 8.52
N LYS A 348 11.79 -18.31 7.71
CA LYS A 348 13.11 -18.14 7.07
C LYS A 348 13.10 -16.93 6.13
N TYR A 349 12.07 -16.79 5.29
CA TYR A 349 11.93 -15.65 4.39
C TYR A 349 11.70 -14.35 5.16
N LEU A 350 10.85 -14.37 6.19
CA LEU A 350 10.64 -13.19 7.05
C LEU A 350 11.95 -12.70 7.67
N ARG A 351 12.83 -13.62 8.10
CA ARG A 351 14.14 -13.29 8.67
C ARG A 351 15.01 -12.53 7.67
N TRP A 352 15.05 -12.93 6.40
CA TRP A 352 15.81 -12.22 5.37
C TRP A 352 15.23 -10.83 5.11
N PHE A 353 13.92 -10.76 4.87
CA PHE A 353 13.26 -9.49 4.55
C PHE A 353 13.21 -8.52 5.73
N ALA A 354 13.24 -9.00 6.98
CA ALA A 354 13.30 -8.15 8.16
C ALA A 354 14.51 -7.23 8.19
N LEU A 355 15.65 -7.67 7.61
CA LEU A 355 16.86 -6.85 7.51
C LEU A 355 16.66 -5.59 6.65
N LEU A 356 15.68 -5.60 5.76
CA LEU A 356 15.35 -4.47 4.89
C LEU A 356 14.42 -3.45 5.55
N ALA A 357 13.81 -3.78 6.70
CA ALA A 357 12.84 -2.92 7.37
C ALA A 357 13.34 -1.48 7.62
N PRO A 358 14.57 -1.23 8.11
CA PRO A 358 15.03 0.14 8.33
C PRO A 358 15.06 0.97 7.04
N MET A 359 15.47 0.36 5.93
CA MET A 359 15.54 1.00 4.63
C MET A 359 14.14 1.29 4.08
N LEU A 360 13.26 0.27 4.05
CA LEU A 360 11.89 0.39 3.54
C LEU A 360 11.08 1.43 4.32
N TYR A 361 11.24 1.46 5.64
CA TYR A 361 10.53 2.38 6.51
C TYR A 361 11.03 3.83 6.35
N CYS A 362 12.34 4.01 6.18
CA CYS A 362 12.90 5.31 5.86
C CYS A 362 12.48 5.81 4.47
N ASP A 363 12.35 4.91 3.49
CA ASP A 363 11.97 5.27 2.12
C ASP A 363 10.55 5.87 2.07
N ILE A 364 9.60 5.29 2.79
CA ILE A 364 8.21 5.80 2.90
C ILE A 364 8.19 7.25 3.41
N ILE A 365 8.96 7.54 4.45
CA ILE A 365 9.03 8.89 5.02
C ILE A 365 9.78 9.84 4.10
N THR A 366 10.84 9.38 3.44
CA THR A 366 11.61 10.17 2.46
C THR A 366 10.74 10.55 1.26
N ASP A 367 9.99 9.60 0.72
CA ASP A 367 9.04 9.83 -0.38
C ASP A 367 7.97 10.85 -0.01
N ALA A 368 7.39 10.76 1.21
CA ALA A 368 6.41 11.72 1.68
C ALA A 368 6.98 13.14 1.77
N MET A 369 8.22 13.28 2.26
CA MET A 369 8.90 14.57 2.34
C MET A 369 9.17 15.16 0.95
N ILE A 370 9.64 14.35 0.00
CA ILE A 370 9.91 14.78 -1.39
C ILE A 370 8.60 15.21 -2.07
N LYS A 371 7.52 14.45 -1.90
CA LYS A 371 6.18 14.78 -2.41
C LYS A 371 5.67 16.09 -1.82
N GLY A 372 5.81 16.27 -0.50
CA GLY A 372 5.45 17.52 0.19
C GLY A 372 6.25 18.74 -0.26
N LEU A 373 7.49 18.55 -0.73
CA LEU A 373 8.32 19.59 -1.33
C LEU A 373 8.03 19.84 -2.84
N GLY A 374 6.94 19.26 -3.37
CA GLY A 374 6.51 19.48 -4.77
C GLY A 374 7.31 18.69 -5.81
N GLN A 375 8.10 17.69 -5.40
CA GLN A 375 8.96 16.89 -6.29
C GLN A 375 8.38 15.51 -6.58
N GLN A 376 7.07 15.40 -6.66
CA GLN A 376 6.37 14.12 -6.89
C GLN A 376 6.84 13.39 -8.15
N THR A 377 7.10 14.13 -9.24
CA THR A 377 7.60 13.56 -10.52
C THR A 377 8.94 12.85 -10.36
N ALA A 378 9.80 13.30 -9.43
CA ALA A 378 11.08 12.64 -9.18
C ALA A 378 10.87 11.26 -8.52
N CYS A 379 9.97 11.15 -7.53
CA CYS A 379 9.61 9.88 -6.90
C CYS A 379 9.05 8.89 -7.93
N VAL A 380 8.10 9.34 -8.77
CA VAL A 380 7.52 8.48 -9.82
C VAL A 380 8.60 7.97 -10.77
N ARG A 381 9.49 8.85 -11.23
CA ARG A 381 10.59 8.46 -12.13
C ARG A 381 11.54 7.45 -11.50
N TYR A 382 11.91 7.63 -10.23
CA TYR A 382 12.78 6.68 -9.52
C TYR A 382 12.11 5.33 -9.37
N ASN A 383 10.84 5.30 -8.97
CA ASN A 383 10.07 4.06 -8.86
C ASN A 383 9.97 3.31 -10.20
N ILE A 384 9.70 4.00 -11.31
CA ILE A 384 9.63 3.36 -12.65
C ILE A 384 10.98 2.75 -13.03
N ILE A 385 12.09 3.48 -12.82
CA ILE A 385 13.43 2.98 -13.15
C ILE A 385 13.77 1.76 -12.30
N THR A 386 13.54 1.82 -11.00
CA THR A 386 13.89 0.73 -10.08
C THR A 386 13.00 -0.49 -10.26
N SER A 387 11.71 -0.32 -10.52
CA SER A 387 10.81 -1.43 -10.86
C SER A 387 11.16 -2.07 -12.21
N GLY A 388 11.57 -1.28 -13.21
CA GLY A 388 12.07 -1.84 -14.46
C GLY A 388 13.35 -2.66 -14.28
N LEU A 389 14.26 -2.22 -13.42
CA LEU A 389 15.47 -2.97 -13.05
C LEU A 389 15.10 -4.22 -12.24
N ASP A 390 14.08 -4.17 -11.40
CA ASP A 390 13.63 -5.32 -10.61
C ASP A 390 13.12 -6.44 -11.53
N VAL A 391 12.28 -6.11 -12.51
CA VAL A 391 11.84 -7.05 -13.54
C VAL A 391 13.05 -7.69 -14.25
N LEU A 392 14.08 -6.91 -14.63
CA LEU A 392 15.27 -7.42 -15.27
C LEU A 392 16.05 -8.38 -14.35
N PHE A 393 16.28 -8.00 -13.11
CA PHE A 393 16.99 -8.84 -12.14
C PHE A 393 16.23 -10.11 -11.80
N LEU A 394 14.90 -10.03 -11.61
CA LEU A 394 14.07 -11.21 -11.42
C LEU A 394 14.15 -12.15 -12.61
N PHE A 395 14.11 -11.61 -13.83
CA PHE A 395 14.24 -12.40 -15.05
C PHE A 395 15.57 -13.18 -15.12
N LEU A 396 16.69 -12.56 -14.69
CA LEU A 396 18.02 -13.13 -14.75
C LEU A 396 18.36 -14.03 -13.55
N LEU A 397 17.99 -13.60 -12.32
CA LEU A 397 18.47 -14.22 -11.09
C LEU A 397 17.59 -15.38 -10.60
N LEU A 398 16.25 -15.32 -10.83
CA LEU A 398 15.36 -16.36 -10.32
C LEU A 398 15.68 -17.78 -10.87
N PRO A 399 15.97 -17.96 -12.17
CA PRO A 399 16.29 -19.29 -12.70
C PRO A 399 17.55 -19.91 -12.11
N THR A 400 18.50 -19.10 -11.67
CA THR A 400 19.80 -19.57 -11.16
C THR A 400 19.85 -19.68 -9.65
N TYR A 401 19.31 -18.66 -8.95
CA TYR A 401 19.44 -18.52 -7.49
C TYR A 401 18.11 -18.73 -6.74
N GLY A 402 16.98 -18.91 -7.44
CA GLY A 402 15.68 -19.13 -6.80
C GLY A 402 15.27 -17.98 -5.88
N MET A 403 14.84 -18.31 -4.65
CA MET A 403 14.37 -17.32 -3.67
C MET A 403 15.48 -16.40 -3.13
N GLU A 404 16.73 -16.84 -3.17
CA GLU A 404 17.87 -15.96 -2.85
C GLU A 404 18.01 -14.88 -3.92
N GLY A 405 17.82 -15.23 -5.19
CA GLY A 405 17.77 -14.28 -6.30
C GLY A 405 16.62 -13.28 -6.17
N TYR A 406 15.47 -13.72 -5.69
CA TYR A 406 14.35 -12.83 -5.40
C TYR A 406 14.69 -11.81 -4.31
N PHE A 407 15.25 -12.28 -3.18
CA PHE A 407 15.70 -11.41 -2.10
C PHE A 407 16.76 -10.42 -2.57
N PHE A 408 17.74 -10.86 -3.36
CA PHE A 408 18.83 -10.02 -3.85
C PHE A 408 18.31 -8.94 -4.82
N SER A 409 17.42 -9.30 -5.75
CA SER A 409 16.75 -8.34 -6.64
C SER A 409 16.06 -7.25 -5.82
N PHE A 410 15.20 -7.67 -4.89
CA PHE A 410 14.46 -6.76 -4.02
C PHE A 410 15.38 -5.86 -3.19
N LEU A 411 16.46 -6.40 -2.62
CA LEU A 411 17.47 -5.64 -1.89
C LEU A 411 18.11 -4.54 -2.74
N VAL A 412 18.61 -4.91 -3.93
CA VAL A 412 19.37 -3.98 -4.79
C VAL A 412 18.46 -2.88 -5.34
N THR A 413 17.29 -3.23 -5.83
CA THR A 413 16.36 -2.27 -6.45
C THR A 413 15.77 -1.30 -5.43
N HIS A 414 15.39 -1.78 -4.25
CA HIS A 414 14.88 -0.92 -3.17
C HIS A 414 16.00 -0.08 -2.54
N LEU A 415 17.22 -0.61 -2.41
CA LEU A 415 18.38 0.17 -1.96
C LEU A 415 18.69 1.30 -2.95
N LEU A 416 18.65 1.01 -4.25
CA LEU A 416 18.85 2.02 -5.29
C LEU A 416 17.78 3.10 -5.22
N ASN A 417 16.48 2.72 -5.08
CA ASN A 417 15.38 3.66 -4.92
C ASN A 417 15.60 4.56 -3.70
N PHE A 418 15.92 3.97 -2.56
CA PHE A 418 16.19 4.69 -1.32
C PHE A 418 17.36 5.67 -1.46
N ILE A 419 18.48 5.24 -2.07
CA ILE A 419 19.63 6.11 -2.32
C ILE A 419 19.26 7.29 -3.21
N LEU A 420 18.52 7.07 -4.29
CA LEU A 420 18.06 8.12 -5.19
C LEU A 420 17.14 9.11 -4.48
N SER A 421 16.18 8.61 -3.68
CA SER A 421 15.25 9.40 -2.88
C SER A 421 15.99 10.23 -1.83
N VAL A 422 16.90 9.63 -1.06
CA VAL A 422 17.70 10.33 -0.05
C VAL A 422 18.60 11.39 -0.69
N ARG A 423 19.29 11.07 -1.80
CA ARG A 423 20.10 12.07 -2.53
C ARG A 423 19.24 13.26 -2.98
N ARG A 424 18.01 13.01 -3.45
CA ARG A 424 17.10 14.08 -3.83
C ARG A 424 16.69 14.93 -2.63
N LEU A 425 16.32 14.28 -1.53
CA LEU A 425 15.97 14.97 -0.28
C LEU A 425 17.13 15.85 0.22
N LEU A 426 18.36 15.31 0.24
CA LEU A 426 19.54 16.04 0.67
C LEU A 426 19.87 17.26 -0.23
N LYS A 427 19.61 17.16 -1.53
CA LYS A 427 19.72 18.33 -2.45
C LYS A 427 18.74 19.45 -2.12
N LEU A 428 17.53 19.09 -1.63
CA LEU A 428 16.48 20.05 -1.32
C LEU A 428 16.61 20.65 0.09
N THR A 429 17.11 19.88 1.06
CA THR A 429 17.10 20.25 2.48
C THR A 429 18.50 20.50 3.05
N GLY A 430 19.56 20.14 2.31
CA GLY A 430 20.94 20.10 2.81
C GLY A 430 21.23 18.87 3.67
N LYS A 431 22.41 18.81 4.26
CA LYS A 431 22.81 17.69 5.14
C LYS A 431 21.89 17.58 6.35
N LEU A 432 21.22 16.44 6.53
CA LEU A 432 20.25 16.18 7.60
C LEU A 432 20.89 15.47 8.81
N LEU A 433 21.59 14.37 8.56
CA LEU A 433 22.23 13.54 9.58
C LEU A 433 23.72 13.42 9.26
N SER A 434 24.55 13.28 10.30
CA SER A 434 25.95 12.87 10.09
C SER A 434 25.97 11.40 9.67
N PRO A 435 26.91 10.96 8.81
CA PRO A 435 27.03 9.55 8.41
C PRO A 435 27.23 8.59 9.59
N ALA A 436 27.78 9.10 10.69
CA ALA A 436 27.93 8.32 11.91
C ALA A 436 26.61 7.83 12.52
N VAL A 437 25.51 8.60 12.38
CA VAL A 437 24.21 8.24 12.98
C VAL A 437 23.64 6.95 12.38
N PRO A 438 23.50 6.79 11.06
CA PRO A 438 23.04 5.52 10.48
C PRO A 438 24.01 4.36 10.73
N LEU A 439 25.32 4.60 10.69
CA LEU A 439 26.31 3.57 10.98
C LEU A 439 26.23 3.06 12.43
N LEU A 440 26.18 3.97 13.40
CA LEU A 440 26.05 3.61 14.82
C LEU A 440 24.69 2.94 15.11
N THR A 441 23.62 3.36 14.41
CA THR A 441 22.31 2.70 14.52
C THR A 441 22.39 1.27 13.98
N GLY A 442 23.00 1.06 12.82
CA GLY A 442 23.20 -0.27 12.24
C GLY A 442 24.04 -1.17 13.14
N LEU A 443 25.12 -0.65 13.73
CA LEU A 443 25.96 -1.35 14.70
C LEU A 443 25.14 -1.74 15.95
N ALA A 444 24.37 -0.81 16.50
CA ALA A 444 23.51 -1.06 17.66
C ALA A 444 22.48 -2.17 17.39
N ILE A 445 21.85 -2.16 16.22
CA ILE A 445 20.91 -3.20 15.77
C ILE A 445 21.63 -4.55 15.69
N GLY A 446 22.78 -4.63 15.02
CA GLY A 446 23.54 -5.87 14.86
C GLY A 446 23.98 -6.48 16.19
N VAL A 447 24.55 -5.67 17.09
CA VAL A 447 24.98 -6.10 18.43
C VAL A 447 23.78 -6.54 19.27
N ALA A 448 22.68 -5.79 19.24
CA ALA A 448 21.48 -6.13 19.98
C ALA A 448 20.85 -7.45 19.48
N ILE A 449 20.81 -7.69 18.16
CA ILE A 449 20.35 -8.96 17.56
C ILE A 449 21.25 -10.12 18.02
N PHE A 450 22.55 -9.94 17.93
CA PHE A 450 23.51 -10.98 18.29
C PHE A 450 23.38 -11.39 19.76
N LEU A 451 23.40 -10.42 20.68
CA LEU A 451 23.33 -10.69 22.12
C LEU A 451 21.97 -11.27 22.55
N SER A 452 20.87 -10.72 22.04
CA SER A 452 19.52 -11.21 22.37
C SER A 452 19.23 -12.58 21.72
N GLY A 453 19.84 -12.88 20.58
CA GLY A 453 19.74 -14.16 19.89
C GLY A 453 20.28 -15.34 20.68
N MET A 454 21.18 -15.11 21.66
CA MET A 454 21.71 -16.15 22.55
C MET A 454 20.69 -16.70 23.55
N LEU A 455 19.59 -15.98 23.79
CA LEU A 455 18.52 -16.43 24.68
C LEU A 455 17.66 -17.50 24.00
N THR A 456 17.17 -18.47 24.76
CA THR A 456 16.35 -19.58 24.23
C THR A 456 14.87 -19.19 24.13
N ALA A 457 14.34 -18.50 25.16
CA ALA A 457 12.92 -18.15 25.22
C ALA A 457 12.57 -17.02 24.26
N LEU A 458 11.56 -17.21 23.41
CA LEU A 458 11.14 -16.30 22.35
C LEU A 458 10.80 -14.89 22.89
N VAL A 459 9.98 -14.84 23.96
CA VAL A 459 9.59 -13.56 24.58
C VAL A 459 10.80 -12.84 25.18
N ALA A 460 11.69 -13.61 25.85
CA ALA A 460 12.91 -13.04 26.42
C ALA A 460 13.83 -12.43 25.36
N ARG A 461 13.95 -13.05 24.17
CA ARG A 461 14.68 -12.48 23.02
C ARG A 461 14.14 -11.11 22.63
N GLY A 462 12.82 -10.99 22.47
CA GLY A 462 12.19 -9.73 22.10
C GLY A 462 12.38 -8.64 23.14
N VAL A 463 12.16 -8.95 24.40
CA VAL A 463 12.36 -7.99 25.51
C VAL A 463 13.82 -7.58 25.65
N ALA A 464 14.74 -8.54 25.64
CA ALA A 464 16.19 -8.25 25.69
C ALA A 464 16.64 -7.39 24.52
N TYR A 465 16.13 -7.66 23.31
CA TYR A 465 16.46 -6.84 22.15
C TYR A 465 16.02 -5.38 22.33
N ILE A 466 14.80 -5.14 22.78
CA ILE A 466 14.29 -3.78 23.00
C ILE A 466 15.16 -3.03 24.02
N LEU A 467 15.48 -3.69 25.14
CA LEU A 467 16.29 -3.10 26.21
C LEU A 467 17.74 -2.85 25.76
N LEU A 468 18.37 -3.81 25.08
CA LEU A 468 19.73 -3.69 24.57
C LEU A 468 19.82 -2.61 23.48
N LEU A 469 18.87 -2.61 22.51
CA LEU A 469 18.84 -1.59 21.47
C LEU A 469 18.68 -0.19 22.09
N GLY A 470 17.73 -0.01 23.01
CA GLY A 470 17.54 1.26 23.71
C GLY A 470 18.78 1.74 24.43
N SER A 471 19.45 0.83 25.17
CA SER A 471 20.67 1.12 25.90
C SER A 471 21.85 1.50 24.98
N LEU A 472 22.05 0.76 23.89
CA LEU A 472 23.09 1.03 22.90
C LEU A 472 22.84 2.34 22.15
N LEU A 473 21.59 2.64 21.78
CA LEU A 473 21.26 3.91 21.13
C LEU A 473 21.47 5.12 22.04
N CYS A 474 21.25 4.96 23.35
CA CYS A 474 21.59 5.97 24.35
C CYS A 474 23.11 6.10 24.52
N LEU A 475 23.83 4.98 24.62
CA LEU A 475 25.28 4.95 24.75
C LEU A 475 25.99 5.62 23.56
N PHE A 476 25.55 5.32 22.34
CA PHE A 476 26.07 5.92 21.10
C PHE A 476 25.57 7.35 20.84
N GLN A 477 24.80 7.92 21.78
CA GLN A 477 24.20 9.25 21.67
C GLN A 477 23.34 9.45 20.40
N VAL A 478 22.87 8.35 19.81
CA VAL A 478 21.94 8.37 18.69
C VAL A 478 20.61 8.95 19.14
N ILE A 479 20.13 8.62 20.34
CA ILE A 479 19.00 9.27 21.00
C ILE A 479 19.53 10.40 21.87
N SER A 480 19.17 11.64 21.52
CA SER A 480 19.60 12.82 22.28
C SER A 480 18.66 13.10 23.45
N ARG A 481 19.17 13.80 24.49
CA ARG A 481 18.32 14.29 25.60
C ARG A 481 17.20 15.22 25.13
N GLU A 482 17.38 15.88 24.00
CA GLU A 482 16.35 16.73 23.38
C GLU A 482 15.20 15.90 22.80
N ASP A 483 15.48 14.73 22.25
CA ASP A 483 14.44 13.82 21.71
C ASP A 483 13.55 13.30 22.85
N VAL A 484 14.17 12.93 23.98
CA VAL A 484 13.45 12.49 25.19
C VAL A 484 12.57 13.62 25.78
N ARG A 485 13.10 14.86 25.86
CA ARG A 485 12.33 16.02 26.33
C ARG A 485 11.14 16.33 25.43
N TRP A 486 11.32 16.17 24.12
CA TRP A 486 10.24 16.39 23.16
C TRP A 486 9.12 15.36 23.30
N ILE A 487 9.46 14.08 23.41
CA ILE A 487 8.46 13.00 23.65
C ILE A 487 7.70 13.29 24.96
N LYS A 488 8.42 13.64 26.05
CA LYS A 488 7.78 14.03 27.30
C LYS A 488 6.88 15.27 27.16
N GLY A 489 7.26 16.23 26.30
CA GLY A 489 6.46 17.42 26.01
C GLY A 489 5.20 17.14 25.21
N LEU A 490 5.20 16.11 24.35
CA LEU A 490 4.00 15.65 23.63
C LEU A 490 3.00 14.97 24.58
N ILE A 491 3.49 14.17 25.52
CA ILE A 491 2.64 13.47 26.51
C ILE A 491 2.06 14.45 27.55
N ARG A 492 2.79 15.52 27.90
CA ARG A 492 2.35 16.54 28.89
C ARG A 492 1.39 17.60 28.33
N LYS A 493 1.20 17.71 27.03
CA LYS A 493 0.27 18.66 26.40
C LYS A 493 -1.14 18.06 26.16
N LYS A 494 -1.52 17.11 26.99
CA LYS A 494 -2.90 16.70 27.18
C LYS A 494 -3.56 17.50 28.26
#